data_7b421bfa355c83d47342e427b0420bad
#
_entry.id   7b421bfa355c83d47342e427b0420bad
#
_cell.length_a   1.000
_cell.length_b   1.000
_cell.length_c   1.000
_cell.angle_alpha   90.00
_cell.angle_beta   90.00
_cell.angle_gamma   90.00
#
_symmetry.space_group_name_H-M   'P 1'
#
loop_
_entity.id
_entity.type
_entity.pdbx_description
1 polymer ?
#
loop_
_entity_poly.entity_id
_entity_poly.type
_entity_poly.pdbx_seq_one_letter_code
_entity_poly.pdbx_strand_id
1 'polypeptide(L)' 'MDEKQEFEMGLPNGVGEQMLAHTIEKFDVKLEHTEFGPKLIGTYEELEKAKVFL' A
#
# COMPACT_ATOMS: atom_id res chain seq x y z
N MET A 1 5.26 -14.43 19.19
CA MET A 1 4.54 -14.22 18.64
C MET A 1 4.80 -13.68 17.56
N ASP A 2 4.48 -13.75 16.73
CA ASP A 2 4.69 -13.27 15.67
C ASP A 2 3.83 -12.41 15.23
N GLU A 3 3.72 -11.40 15.67
CA GLU A 3 2.94 -10.55 15.16
C GLU A 3 3.37 -9.98 13.96
N LYS A 4 2.60 -9.82 12.97
CA LYS A 4 2.92 -9.20 11.80
C LYS A 4 3.03 -7.74 12.05
N GLN A 5 4.13 -7.16 11.80
CA GLN A 5 4.31 -5.74 11.92
C GLN A 5 3.78 -5.07 10.70
N GLU A 6 3.05 -4.02 10.88
CA GLU A 6 2.52 -3.26 9.75
C GLU A 6 3.35 -2.02 9.53
N PHE A 7 3.63 -1.74 8.27
CA PHE A 7 4.41 -0.58 7.89
C PHE A 7 3.56 0.30 6.99
N GLU A 8 3.95 1.53 6.83
CA GLU A 8 3.23 2.47 5.99
C GLU A 8 4.13 2.89 4.85
N MET A 9 3.55 3.02 3.66
CA MET A 9 4.32 3.43 2.50
C MET A 9 3.56 4.50 1.77
N GLY A 10 4.17 5.67 1.62
CA GLY A 10 3.57 6.74 0.83
C GLY A 10 3.56 6.37 -0.63
N LEU A 11 2.56 6.86 -1.35
CA LEU A 11 2.44 6.54 -2.75
C LEU A 11 2.96 7.70 -3.58
N PRO A 12 3.51 7.40 -4.76
CA PRO A 12 3.99 8.47 -5.63
C PRO A 12 2.83 9.25 -6.20
N ASN A 13 3.11 10.48 -6.60
CA ASN A 13 2.09 11.28 -7.22
C ASN A 13 1.72 10.68 -8.55
N GLY A 14 0.48 10.80 -8.92
CA GLY A 14 0.08 10.34 -10.23
C GLY A 14 -0.45 8.92 -10.27
N VAL A 15 -0.49 8.24 -9.15
CA VAL A 15 -1.05 6.90 -9.12
C VAL A 15 -2.57 7.05 -9.11
N GLY A 16 -3.23 6.47 -10.10
CA GLY A 16 -4.66 6.61 -10.22
C GLY A 16 -5.42 5.71 -9.26
N GLU A 17 -6.69 6.03 -9.05
CA GLU A 17 -7.50 5.26 -8.14
C GLU A 17 -7.69 3.84 -8.60
N GLN A 18 -7.77 3.63 -9.91
CA GLN A 18 -7.93 2.29 -10.42
C GLN A 18 -6.72 1.43 -10.08
N MET A 19 -5.54 2.02 -10.19
CA MET A 19 -4.33 1.29 -9.87
C MET A 19 -4.29 0.97 -8.38
N LEU A 20 -4.73 1.90 -7.54
CA LEU A 20 -4.76 1.67 -6.12
C LEU A 20 -5.74 0.56 -5.78
N ALA A 21 -6.90 0.56 -6.41
CA ALA A 21 -7.89 -0.47 -6.15
C ALA A 21 -7.35 -1.85 -6.54
N HIS A 22 -6.66 -1.91 -7.68
CA HIS A 22 -6.06 -3.17 -8.10
C HIS A 22 -5.00 -3.62 -7.09
N THR A 23 -4.23 -2.69 -6.59
CA THR A 23 -3.16 -3.01 -5.66
C THR A 23 -3.72 -3.61 -4.37
N ILE A 24 -4.74 -3.00 -3.81
CA ILE A 24 -5.29 -3.51 -2.56
C ILE A 24 -6.05 -4.81 -2.76
N GLU A 25 -6.50 -5.08 -3.98
CA GLU A 25 -7.13 -6.36 -4.24
C GLU A 25 -6.09 -7.44 -4.48
N LYS A 26 -4.97 -7.06 -5.09
CA LYS A 26 -3.97 -8.04 -5.45
C LYS A 26 -3.05 -8.37 -4.28
N PHE A 27 -2.80 -7.42 -3.43
CA PHE A 27 -1.89 -7.62 -2.31
C PHE A 27 -2.62 -7.38 -1.00
N ASP A 28 -2.07 -7.94 0.07
CA ASP A 28 -2.72 -7.83 1.37
C ASP A 28 -2.30 -6.53 2.03
N VAL A 29 -2.73 -5.42 1.48
CA VAL A 29 -2.40 -4.10 2.01
C VAL A 29 -3.68 -3.31 2.15
N LYS A 30 -3.63 -2.24 2.94
CA LYS A 30 -4.78 -1.38 3.14
C LYS A 30 -4.44 -0.01 2.62
N LEU A 31 -5.45 0.70 2.16
CA LEU A 31 -5.27 2.04 1.66
C LEU A 31 -5.83 3.02 2.67
N GLU A 32 -5.06 4.04 2.99
CA GLU A 32 -5.51 5.05 3.92
C GLU A 32 -5.24 6.42 3.32
N HIS A 33 -6.22 7.30 3.44
CA HIS A 33 -6.07 8.65 2.92
C HIS A 33 -5.65 9.58 4.05
N THR A 34 -4.63 10.37 3.82
CA THR A 34 -4.13 11.29 4.82
C THR A 34 -4.06 12.66 4.22
N GLU A 35 -3.73 13.65 5.04
CA GLU A 35 -3.59 15.00 4.54
C GLU A 35 -2.51 15.10 3.50
N PHE A 36 -1.55 14.22 3.56
CA PHE A 36 -0.44 14.26 2.61
C PHE A 36 -0.66 13.36 1.41
N GLY A 37 -1.84 12.77 1.30
CA GLY A 37 -2.13 11.92 0.19
C GLY A 37 -2.37 10.48 0.63
N PRO A 38 -2.60 9.58 -0.33
CA PRO A 38 -2.86 8.19 0.02
C PRO A 38 -1.59 7.46 0.44
N LYS A 39 -1.75 6.47 1.28
CA LYS A 39 -0.64 5.64 1.68
C LYS A 39 -1.13 4.21 1.84
N LEU A 40 -0.22 3.26 1.72
CA LEU A 40 -0.54 1.86 1.87
C LEU A 40 0.01 1.35 3.19
N ILE A 41 -0.73 0.48 3.83
CA ILE A 41 -0.35 -0.10 5.09
C ILE A 41 -0.38 -1.60 4.95
N GLY A 42 0.66 -2.26 5.34
CA GLY A 42 0.71 -3.72 5.27
C GLY A 42 2.04 -4.24 5.75
N THR A 43 2.28 -5.52 5.55
CA THR A 43 3.56 -6.09 5.93
C THR A 43 4.61 -5.62 4.94
N TYR A 44 5.84 -5.72 5.35
CA TYR A 44 6.94 -5.27 4.51
C TYR A 44 6.94 -6.00 3.18
N GLU A 45 6.71 -7.30 3.21
CA GLU A 45 6.73 -8.07 1.99
C GLU A 45 5.64 -7.63 1.03
N GLU A 46 4.45 -7.40 1.53
CA GLU A 46 3.35 -7.00 0.67
C GLU A 46 3.56 -5.60 0.13
N LEU A 47 4.12 -4.71 0.94
CA LEU A 47 4.40 -3.37 0.47
C LEU A 47 5.48 -3.38 -0.61
N GLU A 48 6.45 -4.26 -0.48
CA GLU A 48 7.48 -4.36 -1.50
C GLU A 48 6.88 -4.84 -2.81
N LYS A 49 6.00 -5.81 -2.77
CA LYS A 49 5.35 -6.31 -3.97
C LYS A 49 4.50 -5.23 -4.60
N ALA A 50 3.77 -4.49 -3.79
CA ALA A 50 2.94 -3.41 -4.29
C ALA A 50 3.78 -2.32 -4.93
N LYS A 51 4.94 -2.04 -4.35
CA LYS A 51 5.82 -1.02 -4.88
C LYS A 51 6.29 -1.39 -6.27
N VAL A 52 6.63 -2.64 -6.47
CA VAL A 52 7.08 -3.10 -7.78
C VAL A 52 5.93 -3.07 -8.78
N PHE A 53 4.73 -3.40 -8.31
CA PHE A 53 3.55 -3.41 -9.17
C PHE A 53 3.23 -1.99 -9.64
N LEU A 54 3.36 -1.02 -8.73
CA LEU A 54 3.07 0.35 -9.07
C LEU A 54 4.25 0.97 -9.82
#